data_e47c9970b2c65b9f9ebdffc9debefa13
#
_entry.id   e47c9970b2c65b9f9ebdffc9debefa13
#
_cell.length_a   1.000
_cell.length_b   1.000
_cell.length_c   1.000
_cell.angle_alpha   90.00
_cell.angle_beta   90.00
_cell.angle_gamma   90.00
#
_symmetry.space_group_name_H-M   'P 1'
#
loop_
_entity.id
_entity.type
_entity.pdbx_description
1 polymer ?
#
loop_
_entity_poly.entity_id
_entity_poly.type
_entity_poly.pdbx_seq_one_letter_code
_entity_poly.pdbx_strand_id
1 'polypeptide(L)'
;MLLTLDVGNTNTVLGLYRLAPDELITHWRVSTLRTQTADEYGVLFLNLFAMRKVEATEVSAIIISSVVPPLESTLRQVCERYFNLKPMFVEPGIKTGMPILVDNPAELGADRLVNGVAAFARYGGPCIVVDFGTATTFDVI
;
A
#
# COMPACT_ATOMS: atom_id res chain seq x y z
N MET A 1 11.31 10.53 -1.79
CA MET A 1 10.63 9.41 -2.47
C MET A 1 9.32 9.09 -1.76
N LEU A 2 8.37 8.41 -2.44
CA LEU A 2 7.14 7.89 -1.86
C LEU A 2 7.31 6.40 -1.57
N LEU A 3 7.04 5.98 -0.34
CA LEU A 3 6.91 4.56 0.02
C LEU A 3 5.42 4.19 0.01
N THR A 4 5.08 3.14 -0.75
CA THR A 4 3.73 2.57 -0.76
C THR A 4 3.75 1.20 -0.10
N LEU A 5 2.74 0.88 0.71
CA LEU A 5 2.52 -0.44 1.27
C LEU A 5 1.15 -0.94 0.83
N ASP A 6 1.12 -2.13 0.24
CA ASP A 6 -0.11 -2.87 0.00
C ASP A 6 -0.12 -4.10 0.91
N VAL A 7 -0.99 -4.08 1.92
CA VAL A 7 -1.01 -5.02 3.04
C VAL A 7 -2.18 -5.97 2.87
N GLY A 8 -1.93 -7.07 2.19
CA GLY A 8 -2.86 -8.18 2.05
C GLY A 8 -2.79 -9.16 3.21
N ASN A 9 -3.75 -10.09 3.28
CA ASN A 9 -3.80 -11.11 4.35
C ASN A 9 -2.62 -12.07 4.36
N THR A 10 -1.99 -12.31 3.19
CA THR A 10 -0.88 -13.26 3.03
C THR A 10 0.45 -12.55 2.81
N ASN A 11 0.47 -11.53 1.99
CA ASN A 11 1.67 -10.79 1.61
C ASN A 11 1.48 -9.29 1.79
N THR A 12 2.57 -8.63 2.15
CA THR A 12 2.73 -7.19 2.13
C THR A 12 3.71 -6.82 1.03
N VAL A 13 3.30 -5.96 0.12
CA VAL A 13 4.15 -5.43 -0.96
C VAL A 13 4.55 -4.00 -0.62
N LEU A 14 5.84 -3.73 -0.68
CA LEU A 14 6.40 -2.40 -0.56
C LEU A 14 6.80 -1.91 -1.95
N GLY A 15 6.42 -0.69 -2.32
CA GLY A 15 6.87 -0.02 -3.54
C GLY A 15 7.56 1.28 -3.19
N LEU A 16 8.71 1.55 -3.79
CA LEU A 16 9.43 2.80 -3.62
C LEU A 16 9.43 3.56 -4.93
N TYR A 17 8.85 4.76 -4.92
CA TYR A 17 8.67 5.61 -6.10
C TYR A 17 9.42 6.93 -5.98
N ARG A 18 9.96 7.38 -7.12
CA ARG A 18 10.30 8.78 -7.34
C ARG A 18 9.08 9.48 -7.91
N LEU A 19 8.74 10.68 -7.41
CA LEU A 19 7.52 11.37 -7.82
C LEU A 19 7.73 12.34 -9.01
N ALA A 20 8.95 12.66 -9.33
CA ALA A 20 9.27 13.53 -10.47
C ALA A 20 10.61 13.12 -11.12
N PRO A 21 10.61 12.36 -12.22
CA PRO A 21 9.45 11.75 -12.88
C PRO A 21 8.81 10.63 -12.04
N ASP A 22 7.56 10.28 -12.34
CA ASP A 22 6.87 9.17 -11.68
C ASP A 22 7.50 7.84 -12.14
N GLU A 23 8.28 7.23 -11.24
CA GLU A 23 9.09 6.06 -11.54
C GLU A 23 9.16 5.11 -10.35
N LEU A 24 8.82 3.84 -10.59
CA LEU A 24 9.05 2.76 -9.62
C LEU A 24 10.55 2.45 -9.55
N ILE A 25 11.20 2.81 -8.46
CA ILE A 25 12.63 2.56 -8.23
C ILE A 25 12.87 1.09 -7.88
N THR A 26 12.08 0.55 -6.97
CA THR A 26 12.16 -0.85 -6.54
C THR A 26 10.89 -1.25 -5.81
N HIS A 27 10.69 -2.56 -5.68
CA HIS A 27 9.64 -3.12 -4.83
C HIS A 27 10.15 -4.37 -4.10
N TRP A 28 9.46 -4.71 -3.01
CA TRP A 28 9.70 -5.91 -2.23
C TRP A 28 8.37 -6.56 -1.86
N ARG A 29 8.39 -7.86 -1.66
CA ARG A 29 7.26 -8.63 -1.14
C ARG A 29 7.71 -9.39 0.08
N VAL A 30 6.99 -9.25 1.17
CA VAL A 30 7.22 -9.95 2.42
C VAL A 30 5.95 -10.65 2.88
N SER A 31 6.06 -11.65 3.74
CA SER A 31 4.88 -12.27 4.35
C SER A 31 4.19 -11.31 5.31
N THR A 32 2.86 -11.31 5.31
CA THR A 32 2.08 -10.57 6.30
C THR A 32 1.99 -11.39 7.57
N LEU A 33 2.70 -10.97 8.63
CA LEU A 33 2.72 -11.64 9.92
C LEU A 33 2.05 -10.74 10.97
N ARG A 34 0.83 -11.11 11.37
CA ARG A 34 -0.01 -10.32 12.29
C ARG A 34 0.57 -10.22 13.70
N THR A 35 1.48 -11.11 14.07
CA THR A 35 2.12 -11.19 15.38
C THR A 35 3.43 -10.43 15.47
N GLN A 36 3.96 -9.94 14.35
CA GLN A 36 5.19 -9.14 14.37
C GLN A 36 4.97 -7.79 15.05
N THR A 37 5.94 -7.41 15.84
CA THR A 37 6.02 -6.09 16.49
C THR A 37 6.42 -5.01 15.49
N ALA A 38 6.25 -3.74 15.88
CA ALA A 38 6.72 -2.62 15.08
C ALA A 38 8.23 -2.64 14.87
N ASP A 39 8.98 -3.13 15.85
CA ASP A 39 10.45 -3.17 15.76
C ASP A 39 10.92 -4.28 14.80
N GLU A 40 10.25 -5.44 14.78
CA GLU A 40 10.55 -6.50 13.81
C GLU A 40 10.27 -6.06 12.37
N TYR A 41 9.11 -5.42 12.10
CA TYR A 41 8.82 -4.84 10.78
C TYR A 41 9.79 -3.69 10.44
N GLY A 42 10.13 -2.85 11.40
CA GLY A 42 11.06 -1.74 11.20
C GLY A 42 12.44 -2.22 10.77
N VAL A 43 12.99 -3.20 11.48
CA VAL A 43 14.29 -3.82 11.14
C VAL A 43 14.23 -4.49 9.76
N LEU A 44 13.13 -5.21 9.46
CA LEU A 44 12.93 -5.83 8.15
C LEU A 44 12.95 -4.79 7.04
N PHE A 45 12.16 -3.72 7.17
CA PHE A 45 12.07 -2.68 6.15
C PHE A 45 13.39 -1.94 5.95
N LEU A 46 14.08 -1.56 7.04
CA LEU A 46 15.38 -0.91 6.95
C LEU A 46 16.44 -1.81 6.28
N ASN A 47 16.42 -3.11 6.56
CA ASN A 47 17.32 -4.06 5.88
C ASN A 47 17.02 -4.15 4.37
N LEU A 48 15.76 -4.18 3.97
CA LEU A 48 15.38 -4.16 2.54
C LEU A 48 15.88 -2.89 1.85
N PHE A 49 15.76 -1.75 2.50
CA PHE A 49 16.27 -0.47 2.01
C PHE A 49 17.79 -0.50 1.88
N ALA A 50 18.50 -0.93 2.92
CA ALA A 50 19.96 -1.02 2.93
C ALA A 50 20.50 -1.93 1.81
N MET A 51 19.84 -3.06 1.52
CA MET A 51 20.20 -3.95 0.41
C MET A 51 20.12 -3.27 -0.96
N ARG A 52 19.32 -2.22 -1.10
CA ARG A 52 19.21 -1.38 -2.31
C ARG A 52 20.00 -0.09 -2.21
N LYS A 53 20.76 0.12 -1.13
CA LYS A 53 21.54 1.35 -0.87
C LYS A 53 20.66 2.60 -0.87
N VAL A 54 19.46 2.49 -0.32
CA VAL A 54 18.51 3.59 -0.14
C VAL A 54 18.40 3.88 1.35
N GLU A 55 18.46 5.14 1.72
CA GLU A 55 18.30 5.58 3.10
C GLU A 55 16.82 5.85 3.43
N ALA A 56 16.38 5.48 4.63
CA ALA A 56 15.01 5.77 5.08
C ALA A 56 14.68 7.28 5.04
N THR A 57 15.69 8.12 5.23
CA THR A 57 15.59 9.59 5.18
C THR A 57 15.27 10.15 3.78
N GLU A 58 15.42 9.36 2.73
CA GLU A 58 15.04 9.74 1.38
C GLU A 58 13.52 9.62 1.12
N VAL A 59 12.81 8.93 2.01
CA VAL A 59 11.35 8.84 1.97
C VAL A 59 10.75 10.13 2.52
N SER A 60 9.88 10.76 1.76
CA SER A 60 9.20 12.01 2.12
C SER A 60 7.71 11.83 2.41
N ALA A 61 7.13 10.71 2.00
CA ALA A 61 5.73 10.37 2.26
C ALA A 61 5.53 8.84 2.24
N ILE A 62 4.53 8.37 2.99
CA ILE A 62 4.14 6.96 3.05
C ILE A 62 2.62 6.85 2.88
N ILE A 63 2.16 5.98 1.98
CA ILE A 63 0.76 5.63 1.81
C ILE A 63 0.58 4.12 2.00
N ILE A 64 -0.47 3.73 2.72
CA ILE A 64 -0.75 2.33 3.07
C ILE A 64 -2.18 1.97 2.65
N SER A 65 -2.30 0.97 1.77
CA SER A 65 -3.51 0.22 1.52
C SER A 65 -3.48 -1.03 2.40
N SER A 66 -4.49 -1.26 3.23
CA SER A 66 -4.51 -2.42 4.13
C SER A 66 -5.89 -3.05 4.19
N VAL A 67 -5.91 -4.39 4.11
CA VAL A 67 -7.09 -5.23 4.42
C VAL A 67 -6.86 -6.05 5.69
N VAL A 68 -5.91 -5.63 6.53
CA VAL A 68 -5.54 -6.28 7.79
C VAL A 68 -5.59 -5.27 8.96
N PRO A 69 -6.79 -4.88 9.44
CA PRO A 69 -6.94 -3.86 10.46
C PRO A 69 -6.07 -4.05 11.72
N PRO A 70 -5.83 -5.28 12.22
CA PRO A 70 -4.96 -5.47 13.38
C PRO A 70 -3.52 -5.00 13.21
N LEU A 71 -3.02 -4.87 11.97
CA LEU A 71 -1.66 -4.40 11.68
C LEU A 71 -1.54 -2.89 11.54
N GLU A 72 -2.63 -2.16 11.40
CA GLU A 72 -2.58 -0.72 11.11
C GLU A 72 -1.84 0.08 12.19
N SER A 73 -2.08 -0.21 13.47
CA SER A 73 -1.39 0.45 14.57
C SER A 73 0.11 0.12 14.59
N THR A 74 0.46 -1.14 14.30
CA THR A 74 1.86 -1.59 14.20
C THR A 74 2.58 -0.87 13.06
N LEU A 75 1.97 -0.82 11.88
CA LEU A 75 2.56 -0.17 10.70
C LEU A 75 2.67 1.35 10.88
N ARG A 76 1.71 1.98 11.56
CA ARG A 76 1.80 3.39 11.95
C ARG A 76 3.04 3.63 12.82
N GLN A 77 3.25 2.80 13.84
CA GLN A 77 4.45 2.89 14.68
C GLN A 77 5.74 2.67 13.90
N VAL A 78 5.77 1.73 12.95
CA VAL A 78 6.93 1.53 12.05
C VAL A 78 7.25 2.82 11.30
N CYS A 79 6.26 3.43 10.67
CA CYS A 79 6.46 4.65 9.90
C CYS A 79 6.95 5.82 10.77
N GLU A 80 6.37 5.98 11.95
CA GLU A 80 6.74 7.06 12.88
C GLU A 80 8.13 6.86 13.48
N ARG A 81 8.47 5.64 13.91
CA ARG A 81 9.75 5.37 14.59
C ARG A 81 10.94 5.27 13.65
N TYR A 82 10.77 4.62 12.50
CA TYR A 82 11.87 4.26 11.62
C TYR A 82 12.02 5.16 10.40
N PHE A 83 10.94 5.86 10.01
CA PHE A 83 10.95 6.82 8.91
C PHE A 83 10.68 8.25 9.34
N ASN A 84 10.32 8.47 10.62
CA ASN A 84 9.91 9.77 11.16
C ASN A 84 8.78 10.44 10.35
N LEU A 85 7.85 9.64 9.84
CA LEU A 85 6.74 10.07 9.00
C LEU A 85 5.42 9.50 9.50
N LYS A 86 4.35 10.31 9.42
CA LYS A 86 2.98 9.82 9.61
C LYS A 86 2.47 9.26 8.29
N PRO A 87 2.07 7.98 8.24
CA PRO A 87 1.53 7.40 7.02
C PRO A 87 0.11 7.88 6.76
N MET A 88 -0.26 7.96 5.47
CA MET A 88 -1.64 8.08 5.03
C MET A 88 -2.19 6.66 4.82
N PHE A 89 -3.32 6.33 5.44
CA PHE A 89 -4.05 5.10 5.14
C PHE A 89 -5.12 5.35 4.10
N VAL A 90 -5.30 4.38 3.21
CA VAL A 90 -6.44 4.36 2.29
C VAL A 90 -7.65 3.85 3.08
N GLU A 91 -8.49 4.78 3.50
CA GLU A 91 -9.67 4.54 4.32
C GLU A 91 -10.96 4.88 3.55
N PRO A 92 -12.13 4.34 3.95
CA PRO A 92 -13.41 4.75 3.39
C PRO A 92 -13.60 6.28 3.47
N GLY A 93 -13.99 6.87 2.34
CA GLY A 93 -14.16 8.34 2.24
C GLY A 93 -12.93 9.10 1.74
N ILE A 94 -11.78 8.44 1.53
CA ILE A 94 -10.64 9.07 0.87
C ILE A 94 -11.04 9.55 -0.53
N LYS A 95 -10.68 10.79 -0.85
CA LYS A 95 -11.03 11.40 -2.14
C LYS A 95 -10.06 10.94 -3.22
N THR A 96 -10.44 9.91 -3.95
CA THR A 96 -9.68 9.39 -5.10
C THR A 96 -10.05 10.03 -6.43
N GLY A 97 -11.15 10.77 -6.48
CA GLY A 97 -11.72 11.28 -7.74
C GLY A 97 -12.54 10.25 -8.52
N MET A 98 -12.57 9.00 -8.08
CA MET A 98 -13.35 7.92 -8.70
C MET A 98 -14.61 7.65 -7.86
N PRO A 99 -15.82 7.66 -8.47
CA PRO A 99 -17.03 7.27 -7.76
C PRO A 99 -17.03 5.77 -7.44
N ILE A 100 -17.51 5.41 -6.25
CA ILE A 100 -17.68 4.02 -5.83
C ILE A 100 -19.16 3.66 -5.98
N LEU A 101 -19.47 2.80 -6.95
CA LEU A 101 -20.84 2.44 -7.33
C LEU A 101 -21.21 1.02 -6.88
N VAL A 102 -20.71 0.59 -5.73
CA VAL A 102 -21.09 -0.68 -5.09
C VAL A 102 -22.19 -0.43 -4.08
N ASP A 103 -22.99 -1.45 -3.75
CA ASP A 103 -24.16 -1.33 -2.85
C ASP A 103 -23.76 -0.81 -1.46
N ASN A 104 -22.61 -1.26 -0.94
CA ASN A 104 -22.06 -0.77 0.33
C ASN A 104 -20.61 -0.32 0.16
N PRO A 105 -20.37 0.97 -0.12
CA PRO A 105 -19.00 1.50 -0.30
C PRO A 105 -18.07 1.31 0.90
N ALA A 106 -18.62 1.19 2.12
CA ALA A 106 -17.82 1.00 3.33
C ALA A 106 -17.22 -0.42 3.43
N GLU A 107 -17.75 -1.38 2.67
CA GLU A 107 -17.24 -2.76 2.62
C GLU A 107 -16.20 -2.97 1.51
N LEU A 108 -15.98 -1.96 0.66
CA LEU A 108 -14.97 -2.05 -0.38
C LEU A 108 -13.56 -2.07 0.25
N GLY A 109 -12.82 -3.14 0.01
CA GLY A 109 -11.43 -3.24 0.46
C GLY A 109 -10.54 -2.16 -0.15
N ALA A 110 -9.58 -1.68 0.63
CA ALA A 110 -8.65 -0.65 0.19
C ALA A 110 -7.85 -1.10 -1.04
N ASP A 111 -7.46 -2.38 -1.10
CA ASP A 111 -6.77 -3.03 -2.22
C ASP A 111 -7.57 -2.89 -3.53
N ARG A 112 -8.86 -3.18 -3.52
CA ARG A 112 -9.73 -3.05 -4.70
C ARG A 112 -9.86 -1.59 -5.15
N LEU A 113 -9.98 -0.66 -4.19
CA LEU A 113 -10.06 0.76 -4.49
C LEU A 113 -8.78 1.27 -5.18
N VAL A 114 -7.59 0.97 -4.63
CA VAL A 114 -6.33 1.43 -5.23
C VAL A 114 -6.06 0.79 -6.58
N ASN A 115 -6.41 -0.49 -6.77
CA ASN A 115 -6.32 -1.19 -8.05
C ASN A 115 -7.20 -0.52 -9.10
N GLY A 116 -8.45 -0.19 -8.76
CA GLY A 116 -9.37 0.51 -9.65
C GLY A 116 -8.88 1.89 -10.07
N VAL A 117 -8.42 2.69 -9.10
CA VAL A 117 -7.84 4.02 -9.36
C VAL A 117 -6.63 3.93 -10.29
N ALA A 118 -5.71 2.98 -10.03
CA ALA A 118 -4.52 2.80 -10.84
C ALA A 118 -4.85 2.31 -12.27
N ALA A 119 -5.79 1.38 -12.39
CA ALA A 119 -6.23 0.86 -13.69
C ALA A 119 -6.87 1.97 -14.54
N PHE A 120 -7.77 2.76 -13.95
CA PHE A 120 -8.41 3.87 -14.65
C PHE A 120 -7.40 4.95 -15.07
N ALA A 121 -6.47 5.32 -14.18
CA ALA A 121 -5.45 6.31 -14.50
C ALA A 121 -4.53 5.87 -15.65
N ARG A 122 -4.25 4.57 -15.75
CA ARG A 122 -3.31 4.02 -16.74
C ARG A 122 -3.95 3.65 -18.07
N TYR A 123 -5.18 3.13 -18.05
CA TYR A 123 -5.83 2.54 -19.21
C TYR A 123 -7.13 3.24 -19.62
N GLY A 124 -7.67 4.10 -18.75
CA GLY A 124 -9.01 4.64 -18.91
C GLY A 124 -10.09 3.60 -18.60
N GLY A 125 -11.34 3.93 -18.95
CA GLY A 125 -12.48 3.03 -18.79
C GLY A 125 -13.29 2.92 -20.08
N PRO A 126 -14.19 1.92 -20.19
CA PRO A 126 -14.41 0.87 -19.18
C PRO A 126 -13.33 -0.22 -19.22
N CYS A 127 -12.96 -0.74 -18.05
CA CYS A 127 -12.05 -1.87 -17.93
C CYS A 127 -12.44 -2.80 -16.77
N ILE A 128 -11.91 -4.02 -16.77
CA ILE A 128 -12.11 -4.99 -15.69
C ILE A 128 -10.75 -5.29 -15.09
N VAL A 129 -10.63 -5.07 -13.78
CA VAL A 129 -9.47 -5.48 -13.00
C VAL A 129 -9.72 -6.88 -12.46
N VAL A 130 -8.80 -7.80 -12.73
CA VAL A 130 -8.82 -9.16 -12.16
C VAL A 130 -7.63 -9.29 -11.23
N ASP A 131 -7.88 -9.47 -9.95
CA ASP A 131 -6.84 -9.68 -8.95
C ASP A 131 -6.82 -11.14 -8.51
N PHE A 132 -5.67 -11.79 -8.71
CA PHE A 132 -5.38 -13.17 -8.29
C PHE A 132 -4.62 -13.15 -6.96
N GLY A 133 -5.32 -12.78 -5.87
CA GLY A 133 -4.77 -12.79 -4.52
C GLY A 133 -5.11 -14.05 -3.73
N THR A 134 -5.30 -13.92 -2.43
CA THR A 134 -5.85 -15.00 -1.57
C THR A 134 -7.25 -15.39 -2.02
N ALA A 135 -8.04 -14.43 -2.47
CA ALA A 135 -9.25 -14.63 -3.25
C ALA A 135 -9.05 -14.05 -4.65
N THR A 136 -9.85 -14.51 -5.63
CA THR A 136 -9.89 -13.87 -6.95
C THR A 136 -11.03 -12.87 -6.96
N THR A 137 -10.72 -11.62 -7.27
CA THR A 137 -11.72 -10.55 -7.37
C THR A 137 -11.81 -10.00 -8.79
N PHE A 138 -13.00 -9.50 -9.14
CA PHE A 138 -13.28 -8.84 -10.41
C PHE A 138 -13.89 -7.48 -10.11
N ASP A 139 -13.26 -6.41 -10.58
CA ASP A 139 -13.73 -5.04 -10.41
C ASP A 139 -13.97 -4.40 -11.77
N VAL A 140 -15.19 -3.93 -11.98
CA VAL A 140 -15.58 -3.20 -13.21
C VAL A 140 -15.36 -1.72 -12.95
N ILE A 141 -14.59 -1.09 -13.82
CA ILE A 141 -14.20 0.32 -13.73
C ILE A 141 -14.78 1.09 -14.91
#